data_685875876017f75e1f489cc02d68c824
#
_entry.id   685875876017f75e1f489cc02d68c824
#
_cell.length_a   1.000
_cell.length_b   1.000
_cell.length_c   1.000
_cell.angle_alpha   90.00
_cell.angle_beta   90.00
_cell.angle_gamma   90.00
#
_symmetry.space_group_name_H-M   'P 1'
#
loop_
_entity.id
_entity.type
_entity.pdbx_description
1 polymer ?
#
loop_
_entity_poly.entity_id
_entity_poly.type
_entity_poly.pdbx_seq_one_letter_code
_entity_poly.pdbx_strand_id
1 'polypeptide(L)'
;MNLQFLGGAGEVGRSAILVNDSLLLDYGMLTGNPPQFPVGSVDPDAVVVSHGHLDHVGTVPALLSGSEWPAVHWTPPTYELALTLARDTLKLHGGTYDCPFTETHIRRMTQQSEPHDYGETFEAAGHEVTFYNAGHIPGSAHVLVDDGETRLLYTADFHTDDQRLVSGTTGRPNADVVICESTYSDVEHEDRSTVEERFVESVRTTIWQGGTVVVPAFAIGRTQELLMVLDAHDIDCYVDGMGTRVLEMLRNHPEYVRDPTALKRAKSNARIVSGRDGQRRRIARQNTVIVTTSGMLSGGPAMTYIPEIRRDPTNKICLTGYQVEGTPGRELVERGRCELNGGVVPVAARAEMYDFSAHADKHGLRSFLAAYRETPVFVNHGDRCAAFAEELRADGYEATAPEVGAVVEV
;
A
#
# COMPACT_ATOMS: atom_id res chain seq x y z
N MET A 1 19.42 21.54 -4.63
CA MET A 1 19.01 20.42 -3.75
C MET A 1 19.70 19.14 -4.22
N ASN A 2 20.21 18.31 -3.29
CA ASN A 2 20.87 17.03 -3.64
C ASN A 2 19.94 15.87 -3.29
N LEU A 3 19.76 14.92 -4.22
CA LEU A 3 18.84 13.77 -4.07
C LEU A 3 19.63 12.47 -4.22
N GLN A 4 19.56 11.57 -3.23
CA GLN A 4 20.13 10.23 -3.32
C GLN A 4 19.02 9.16 -3.26
N PHE A 5 18.95 8.34 -4.29
CA PHE A 5 17.94 7.28 -4.44
C PHE A 5 18.44 5.97 -3.82
N LEU A 6 18.04 5.70 -2.60
CA LEU A 6 18.49 4.53 -1.82
C LEU A 6 17.64 3.27 -2.06
N GLY A 7 16.45 3.45 -2.66
CA GLY A 7 15.52 2.40 -3.02
C GLY A 7 14.33 2.93 -3.81
N GLY A 8 13.50 2.04 -4.34
CA GLY A 8 12.35 2.39 -5.19
C GLY A 8 12.71 2.73 -6.64
N ALA A 9 13.98 2.89 -6.98
CA ALA A 9 14.41 3.23 -8.32
C ALA A 9 14.47 1.97 -9.22
N GLY A 10 13.55 1.87 -10.19
CA GLY A 10 13.41 0.71 -11.08
C GLY A 10 12.86 -0.55 -10.41
N GLU A 11 12.16 -0.38 -9.29
CA GLU A 11 11.54 -1.46 -8.53
C GLU A 11 10.31 -0.96 -7.76
N VAL A 12 9.39 -1.86 -7.42
CA VAL A 12 8.30 -1.62 -6.45
C VAL A 12 8.75 -2.17 -5.10
N GLY A 13 9.09 -1.29 -4.16
CA GLY A 13 9.55 -1.69 -2.82
C GLY A 13 10.70 -0.85 -2.29
N ARG A 14 10.98 -0.99 -1.00
CA ARG A 14 12.05 -0.33 -0.21
C ARG A 14 12.30 1.15 -0.58
N SER A 15 11.22 1.91 -0.81
CA SER A 15 11.31 3.34 -1.14
C SER A 15 12.10 4.10 -0.09
N ALA A 16 13.11 4.84 -0.55
CA ALA A 16 13.96 5.66 0.31
C ALA A 16 14.73 6.69 -0.53
N ILE A 17 14.57 7.98 -0.22
CA ILE A 17 15.24 9.07 -0.92
C ILE A 17 15.82 10.02 0.12
N LEU A 18 17.14 10.22 0.10
CA LEU A 18 17.81 11.16 0.99
C LEU A 18 17.97 12.50 0.29
N VAL A 19 17.49 13.56 0.94
CA VAL A 19 17.52 14.94 0.46
C VAL A 19 18.55 15.73 1.28
N ASN A 20 19.49 16.42 0.61
CA ASN A 20 20.51 17.27 1.21
C ASN A 20 21.25 16.59 2.39
N ASP A 21 21.48 15.28 2.30
CA ASP A 21 22.15 14.42 3.29
C ASP A 21 21.51 14.41 4.70
N SER A 22 20.39 15.09 4.92
CA SER A 22 19.78 15.31 6.25
C SER A 22 18.32 14.89 6.36
N LEU A 23 17.51 15.02 5.30
CA LEU A 23 16.10 14.68 5.30
C LEU A 23 15.87 13.39 4.50
N LEU A 24 15.27 12.37 5.13
CA LEU A 24 14.95 11.11 4.48
C LEU A 24 13.45 11.02 4.16
N LEU A 25 13.11 10.81 2.90
CA LEU A 25 11.74 10.55 2.44
C LEU A 25 11.53 9.04 2.33
N ASP A 26 10.65 8.50 3.16
CA ASP A 26 10.38 7.07 3.34
C ASP A 26 11.62 6.24 3.73
N TYR A 27 11.40 5.06 4.30
CA TYR A 27 12.42 4.05 4.54
C TYR A 27 11.75 2.67 4.58
N GLY A 28 11.52 2.16 3.39
CA GLY A 28 10.71 0.99 3.17
C GLY A 28 11.46 -0.34 3.20
N MET A 29 10.75 -1.40 2.88
CA MET A 29 11.26 -2.76 2.76
C MET A 29 10.65 -3.43 1.52
N LEU A 30 11.48 -4.01 0.66
CA LEU A 30 11.01 -4.91 -0.38
C LEU A 30 10.81 -6.30 0.22
N THR A 31 9.55 -6.75 0.23
CA THR A 31 9.19 -8.06 0.75
C THR A 31 9.65 -9.17 -0.20
N GLY A 32 10.24 -10.22 0.35
CA GLY A 32 10.77 -11.34 -0.43
C GLY A 32 11.42 -12.39 0.47
N ASN A 33 12.15 -13.32 -0.12
CA ASN A 33 12.93 -14.30 0.63
C ASN A 33 14.33 -14.42 0.01
N PRO A 34 15.35 -13.74 0.58
CA PRO A 34 15.25 -12.80 1.72
C PRO A 34 14.60 -11.45 1.36
N PRO A 35 14.11 -10.70 2.33
CA PRO A 35 13.69 -9.31 2.11
C PRO A 35 14.89 -8.42 1.78
N GLN A 36 14.64 -7.30 1.12
CA GLN A 36 15.66 -6.32 0.79
C GLN A 36 15.34 -4.96 1.45
N PHE A 37 16.40 -4.25 1.81
CA PHE A 37 16.34 -2.97 2.49
C PHE A 37 16.96 -1.87 1.62
N PRO A 38 16.72 -0.58 1.89
CA PRO A 38 17.41 0.51 1.20
C PRO A 38 18.94 0.33 1.27
N VAL A 39 19.62 0.72 0.19
CA VAL A 39 21.08 0.56 0.10
C VAL A 39 21.82 1.66 0.87
N GLY A 40 23.06 1.36 1.27
CA GLY A 40 23.91 2.30 1.99
C GLY A 40 23.59 2.38 3.49
N SER A 41 24.31 3.27 4.17
CA SER A 41 24.08 3.62 5.57
C SER A 41 23.71 5.09 5.61
N VAL A 42 22.62 5.41 6.29
CA VAL A 42 22.12 6.77 6.44
C VAL A 42 21.99 7.14 7.92
N ASP A 43 22.22 8.40 8.20
CA ASP A 43 22.05 8.99 9.54
C ASP A 43 21.31 10.33 9.38
N PRO A 44 20.01 10.29 9.03
CA PRO A 44 19.26 11.49 8.76
C PRO A 44 18.90 12.24 10.04
N ASP A 45 18.79 13.57 9.96
CA ASP A 45 18.30 14.40 11.07
C ASP A 45 16.78 14.27 11.25
N ALA A 46 16.05 14.04 10.16
CA ALA A 46 14.61 13.78 10.17
C ALA A 46 14.18 12.79 9.08
N VAL A 47 13.06 12.13 9.32
CA VAL A 47 12.40 11.22 8.38
C VAL A 47 10.98 11.70 8.11
N VAL A 48 10.58 11.81 6.85
CA VAL A 48 9.21 12.12 6.44
C VAL A 48 8.64 10.90 5.74
N VAL A 49 7.56 10.34 6.28
CA VAL A 49 6.92 9.13 5.78
C VAL A 49 5.64 9.49 5.04
N SER A 50 5.59 9.11 3.76
CA SER A 50 4.48 9.40 2.88
C SER A 50 3.21 8.63 3.21
N HIS A 51 3.34 7.32 3.50
CA HIS A 51 2.18 6.49 3.83
C HIS A 51 2.57 5.16 4.53
N GLY A 52 1.57 4.43 5.02
CA GLY A 52 1.73 3.28 5.90
C GLY A 52 1.83 1.92 5.21
N HIS A 53 2.37 1.78 3.99
CA HIS A 53 2.70 0.47 3.41
C HIS A 53 4.14 0.06 3.74
N LEU A 54 4.42 -1.26 3.77
CA LEU A 54 5.73 -1.80 4.16
C LEU A 54 6.88 -1.31 3.28
N ASP A 55 6.62 -1.11 2.02
CA ASP A 55 7.60 -0.65 1.03
C ASP A 55 7.95 0.84 1.16
N HIS A 56 7.27 1.56 2.07
CA HIS A 56 7.55 2.96 2.43
C HIS A 56 7.96 3.14 3.89
N VAL A 57 7.44 2.31 4.82
CA VAL A 57 7.66 2.50 6.26
C VAL A 57 8.35 1.31 6.94
N GLY A 58 8.53 0.21 6.23
CA GLY A 58 8.84 -1.10 6.81
C GLY A 58 10.11 -1.18 7.64
N THR A 59 11.11 -0.31 7.39
CA THR A 59 12.38 -0.28 8.11
C THR A 59 12.65 1.02 8.87
N VAL A 60 11.72 1.96 8.93
CA VAL A 60 11.85 3.19 9.73
C VAL A 60 12.32 2.93 11.18
N PRO A 61 11.82 1.90 11.91
CA PRO A 61 12.31 1.67 13.27
C PRO A 61 13.82 1.36 13.35
N ALA A 62 14.45 0.86 12.27
CA ALA A 62 15.89 0.57 12.27
C ALA A 62 16.76 1.83 12.36
N LEU A 63 16.29 2.98 11.87
CA LEU A 63 16.95 4.27 11.96
C LEU A 63 17.10 4.75 13.42
N LEU A 64 16.29 4.23 14.33
CA LEU A 64 16.32 4.56 15.77
C LEU A 64 17.26 3.64 16.58
N SER A 65 18.21 2.95 15.91
CA SER A 65 19.14 2.04 16.57
C SER A 65 20.30 2.75 17.28
N GLY A 66 20.73 3.91 16.77
CA GLY A 66 21.86 4.70 17.28
C GLY A 66 21.66 5.37 18.63
N SER A 67 22.54 6.32 18.94
CA SER A 67 22.49 7.18 20.12
C SER A 67 21.67 8.46 19.89
N GLU A 68 21.66 8.95 18.67
CA GLU A 68 20.83 10.06 18.19
C GLU A 68 19.69 9.47 17.37
N TRP A 69 18.51 10.07 17.47
CA TRP A 69 17.32 9.52 16.83
C TRP A 69 16.63 10.62 16.03
N PRO A 70 16.42 10.40 14.72
CA PRO A 70 15.72 11.36 13.89
C PRO A 70 14.28 11.55 14.34
N ALA A 71 13.75 12.77 14.20
CA ALA A 71 12.31 13.00 14.25
C ALA A 71 11.63 12.28 13.10
N VAL A 72 10.43 11.72 13.32
CA VAL A 72 9.68 11.00 12.28
C VAL A 72 8.35 11.69 12.07
N HIS A 73 8.20 12.31 10.89
CA HIS A 73 7.05 13.09 10.49
C HIS A 73 6.15 12.27 9.57
N TRP A 74 4.87 12.25 9.83
CA TRP A 74 3.84 11.50 9.10
C TRP A 74 2.45 12.04 9.36
N THR A 75 1.45 11.53 8.65
CA THR A 75 0.06 11.78 9.04
C THR A 75 -0.34 10.88 10.22
N PRO A 76 -1.32 11.26 11.05
CA PRO A 76 -1.78 10.42 12.16
C PRO A 76 -2.13 8.98 11.76
N PRO A 77 -2.88 8.69 10.65
CA PRO A 77 -3.11 7.31 10.25
C PRO A 77 -1.83 6.57 9.85
N THR A 78 -0.89 7.23 9.16
CA THR A 78 0.39 6.64 8.76
C THR A 78 1.19 6.19 9.96
N TYR A 79 1.25 7.00 11.02
CA TYR A 79 1.89 6.62 12.29
C TYR A 79 1.28 5.34 12.89
N GLU A 80 -0.04 5.26 13.03
CA GLU A 80 -0.69 4.09 13.63
C GLU A 80 -0.53 2.83 12.77
N LEU A 81 -0.54 2.98 11.43
CA LEU A 81 -0.24 1.91 10.49
C LEU A 81 1.20 1.41 10.63
N ALA A 82 2.18 2.34 10.65
CA ALA A 82 3.59 2.04 10.86
C ALA A 82 3.83 1.24 12.15
N LEU A 83 3.21 1.69 13.24
CA LEU A 83 3.31 1.01 14.53
C LEU A 83 2.70 -0.40 14.50
N THR A 84 1.58 -0.56 13.78
CA THR A 84 0.91 -1.86 13.62
C THR A 84 1.79 -2.81 12.79
N LEU A 85 2.35 -2.35 11.69
CA LEU A 85 3.23 -3.14 10.81
C LEU A 85 4.55 -3.50 11.50
N ALA A 86 5.19 -2.54 12.18
CA ALA A 86 6.44 -2.80 12.89
C ALA A 86 6.28 -3.89 13.97
N ARG A 87 5.18 -3.86 14.73
CA ARG A 87 4.87 -4.90 15.73
C ARG A 87 4.57 -6.25 15.09
N ASP A 88 3.90 -6.27 13.95
CA ASP A 88 3.62 -7.52 13.23
C ASP A 88 4.90 -8.12 12.64
N THR A 89 5.74 -7.31 11.99
CA THR A 89 7.07 -7.72 11.50
C THR A 89 7.94 -8.27 12.64
N LEU A 90 8.01 -7.57 13.78
CA LEU A 90 8.76 -8.03 14.93
C LEU A 90 8.22 -9.36 15.49
N LYS A 91 6.90 -9.55 15.50
CA LYS A 91 6.26 -10.79 15.94
C LYS A 91 6.58 -11.97 15.00
N LEU A 92 6.62 -11.73 13.70
CA LEU A 92 6.84 -12.78 12.70
C LEU A 92 8.32 -13.10 12.50
N HIS A 93 9.19 -12.10 12.54
CA HIS A 93 10.58 -12.17 12.10
C HIS A 93 11.60 -11.66 13.13
N GLY A 94 11.16 -11.26 14.34
CA GLY A 94 12.03 -10.72 15.36
C GLY A 94 13.21 -11.63 15.72
N GLY A 95 14.42 -11.06 15.72
CA GLY A 95 15.66 -11.80 15.97
C GLY A 95 16.25 -12.50 14.74
N THR A 96 15.67 -12.32 13.56
CA THR A 96 16.20 -12.78 12.28
C THR A 96 16.67 -11.60 11.43
N TYR A 97 17.38 -11.88 10.32
CA TYR A 97 17.77 -10.85 9.34
C TYR A 97 16.60 -10.17 8.65
N ASP A 98 15.42 -10.81 8.65
CA ASP A 98 14.21 -10.27 8.03
C ASP A 98 13.55 -9.14 8.85
N CYS A 99 14.03 -8.92 10.10
CA CYS A 99 13.59 -7.82 10.94
C CYS A 99 14.81 -7.06 11.50
N PRO A 100 15.23 -5.93 10.87
CA PRO A 100 16.43 -5.20 11.25
C PRO A 100 16.26 -4.32 12.51
N PHE A 101 15.18 -4.48 13.25
CA PHE A 101 14.86 -3.67 14.43
C PHE A 101 14.31 -4.50 15.59
N THR A 102 14.21 -3.86 16.75
CA THR A 102 13.77 -4.46 18.00
C THR A 102 12.59 -3.69 18.60
N GLU A 103 11.96 -4.22 19.66
CA GLU A 103 10.94 -3.51 20.43
C GLU A 103 11.45 -2.16 21.01
N THR A 104 12.76 -2.07 21.30
CA THR A 104 13.36 -0.81 21.75
C THR A 104 13.32 0.25 20.66
N HIS A 105 13.61 -0.13 19.40
CA HIS A 105 13.56 0.78 18.27
C HIS A 105 12.12 1.24 17.99
N ILE A 106 11.13 0.37 18.10
CA ILE A 106 9.70 0.72 17.97
C ILE A 106 9.30 1.74 19.05
N ARG A 107 9.75 1.56 20.31
CA ARG A 107 9.47 2.53 21.38
C ARG A 107 10.11 3.90 21.11
N ARG A 108 11.35 3.92 20.60
CA ARG A 108 12.05 5.16 20.20
C ARG A 108 11.31 5.86 19.06
N MET A 109 10.87 5.11 18.05
CA MET A 109 10.04 5.61 16.94
C MET A 109 8.76 6.28 17.48
N THR A 110 8.10 5.68 18.48
CA THR A 110 6.94 6.30 19.14
C THR A 110 7.30 7.61 19.88
N GLN A 111 8.50 7.70 20.47
CA GLN A 111 8.96 8.90 21.17
C GLN A 111 9.35 10.03 20.23
N GLN A 112 9.82 9.72 19.03
CA GLN A 112 10.24 10.66 17.99
C GLN A 112 9.14 10.94 16.97
N SER A 113 7.91 10.46 17.22
CA SER A 113 6.78 10.64 16.31
C SER A 113 6.22 12.05 16.37
N GLU A 114 6.15 12.70 15.21
CA GLU A 114 5.57 14.03 14.99
C GLU A 114 4.49 13.94 13.89
N PRO A 115 3.22 13.72 14.24
CA PRO A 115 2.14 13.67 13.27
C PRO A 115 1.69 15.07 12.84
N HIS A 116 1.38 15.22 11.53
CA HIS A 116 0.91 16.45 10.90
C HIS A 116 -0.29 16.19 10.00
N ASP A 117 -1.22 17.13 9.95
CA ASP A 117 -2.39 17.07 9.08
C ASP A 117 -2.09 17.52 7.65
N TYR A 118 -2.97 17.17 6.70
CA TYR A 118 -2.87 17.70 5.34
C TYR A 118 -2.97 19.22 5.32
N GLY A 119 -2.11 19.87 4.53
CA GLY A 119 -2.03 21.31 4.37
C GLY A 119 -1.32 22.03 5.53
N GLU A 120 -0.92 21.32 6.58
CA GLU A 120 -0.04 21.86 7.61
C GLU A 120 1.41 21.91 7.07
N THR A 121 2.08 23.05 7.25
CA THR A 121 3.52 23.21 6.96
C THR A 121 4.30 23.10 8.26
N PHE A 122 5.31 22.26 8.26
CA PHE A 122 6.19 22.02 9.40
C PHE A 122 7.66 22.04 8.98
N GLU A 123 8.56 22.15 9.93
CA GLU A 123 10.00 22.13 9.69
C GLU A 123 10.53 20.71 9.96
N ALA A 124 11.38 20.20 9.06
CA ALA A 124 12.08 18.93 9.20
C ALA A 124 13.50 19.03 8.61
N ALA A 125 14.52 18.87 9.44
CA ALA A 125 15.94 18.92 9.04
C ALA A 125 16.30 20.17 8.20
N GLY A 126 15.80 21.35 8.59
CA GLY A 126 16.06 22.62 7.89
C GLY A 126 15.25 22.84 6.61
N HIS A 127 14.23 22.01 6.34
CA HIS A 127 13.33 22.15 5.22
C HIS A 127 11.91 22.45 5.69
N GLU A 128 11.16 23.25 4.94
CA GLU A 128 9.71 23.37 5.09
C GLU A 128 9.03 22.21 4.35
N VAL A 129 8.17 21.44 5.05
CA VAL A 129 7.48 20.29 4.49
C VAL A 129 5.98 20.46 4.62
N THR A 130 5.23 20.07 3.56
CA THR A 130 3.76 20.10 3.56
C THR A 130 3.20 18.83 2.98
N PHE A 131 2.23 18.21 3.67
CA PHE A 131 1.50 17.03 3.19
C PHE A 131 0.24 17.41 2.41
N TYR A 132 0.02 16.72 1.28
CA TYR A 132 -1.22 16.81 0.50
C TYR A 132 -1.80 15.40 0.32
N ASN A 133 -3.14 15.25 0.35
CA ASN A 133 -3.77 13.95 0.12
C ASN A 133 -3.30 13.33 -1.20
N ALA A 134 -2.72 12.15 -1.14
CA ALA A 134 -2.28 11.39 -2.31
C ALA A 134 -3.38 10.49 -2.90
N GLY A 135 -4.48 10.23 -2.19
CA GLY A 135 -5.61 9.45 -2.68
C GLY A 135 -5.39 7.93 -2.73
N HIS A 136 -4.25 7.44 -2.23
CA HIS A 136 -3.87 6.02 -2.26
C HIS A 136 -4.52 5.21 -1.15
N ILE A 137 -4.22 5.52 0.10
CA ILE A 137 -4.82 4.95 1.32
C ILE A 137 -5.10 6.06 2.33
N PRO A 138 -5.93 5.85 3.38
CA PRO A 138 -6.13 6.87 4.42
C PRO A 138 -4.80 7.30 5.05
N GLY A 139 -4.52 8.60 5.02
CA GLY A 139 -3.28 9.18 5.52
C GLY A 139 -2.13 9.24 4.51
N SER A 140 -2.28 8.68 3.30
CA SER A 140 -1.24 8.79 2.27
C SER A 140 -1.06 10.23 1.79
N ALA A 141 0.18 10.66 1.63
CA ALA A 141 0.52 12.02 1.31
C ALA A 141 1.51 12.15 0.14
N HIS A 142 1.23 13.09 -0.76
CA HIS A 142 2.29 13.76 -1.49
C HIS A 142 3.08 14.62 -0.50
N VAL A 143 4.38 14.64 -0.64
CA VAL A 143 5.29 15.40 0.21
C VAL A 143 5.93 16.53 -0.59
N LEU A 144 5.59 17.77 -0.27
CA LEU A 144 6.27 18.94 -0.80
C LEU A 144 7.39 19.34 0.18
N VAL A 145 8.62 19.41 -0.31
CA VAL A 145 9.81 19.83 0.46
C VAL A 145 10.36 21.10 -0.15
N ASP A 146 10.53 22.16 0.65
CA ASP A 146 11.08 23.45 0.25
C ASP A 146 12.35 23.73 1.08
N ASP A 147 13.53 23.87 0.44
CA ASP A 147 14.78 24.23 1.11
C ASP A 147 15.09 25.75 1.05
N GLY A 148 14.11 26.54 0.57
CA GLY A 148 14.23 27.99 0.39
C GLY A 148 14.75 28.42 -0.96
N GLU A 149 15.28 27.50 -1.78
CA GLU A 149 15.75 27.72 -3.15
C GLU A 149 15.01 26.83 -4.14
N THR A 150 14.74 25.58 -3.79
CA THR A 150 14.14 24.56 -4.65
C THR A 150 12.96 23.88 -3.94
N ARG A 151 11.86 23.70 -4.65
CA ARG A 151 10.69 22.94 -4.21
C ARG A 151 10.65 21.58 -4.87
N LEU A 152 10.77 20.54 -4.08
CA LEU A 152 10.65 19.14 -4.50
C LEU A 152 9.26 18.61 -4.17
N LEU A 153 8.56 18.09 -5.16
CA LEU A 153 7.35 17.29 -4.94
C LEU A 153 7.68 15.80 -5.07
N TYR A 154 7.60 15.07 -3.97
CA TYR A 154 7.59 13.62 -3.95
C TYR A 154 6.15 13.14 -3.96
N THR A 155 5.72 12.50 -5.06
CA THR A 155 4.32 12.06 -5.17
C THR A 155 4.01 10.92 -4.22
N ALA A 156 5.00 10.10 -3.88
CA ALA A 156 4.80 8.77 -3.33
C ALA A 156 3.75 8.00 -4.16
N ASP A 157 3.08 7.00 -3.59
CA ASP A 157 2.00 6.28 -4.24
C ASP A 157 0.73 7.10 -4.23
N PHE A 158 0.06 7.23 -5.36
CA PHE A 158 -1.13 8.06 -5.45
C PHE A 158 -2.21 7.52 -6.39
N HIS A 159 -3.43 8.03 -6.20
CA HIS A 159 -4.55 7.74 -7.08
C HIS A 159 -5.33 9.03 -7.39
N THR A 160 -5.75 9.18 -8.65
CA THR A 160 -6.48 10.37 -9.11
C THR A 160 -7.99 10.27 -8.93
N ASP A 161 -8.52 9.05 -8.95
CA ASP A 161 -9.94 8.82 -8.90
C ASP A 161 -10.42 8.52 -7.47
N ASP A 162 -11.68 8.86 -7.21
CA ASP A 162 -12.32 8.57 -5.95
C ASP A 162 -12.53 7.07 -5.75
N GLN A 163 -12.03 6.57 -4.62
CA GLN A 163 -12.41 5.26 -4.08
C GLN A 163 -13.60 5.44 -3.11
N ARG A 164 -14.19 4.36 -2.63
CA ARG A 164 -15.18 4.47 -1.54
C ARG A 164 -14.53 4.89 -0.23
N LEU A 165 -13.33 4.40 0.03
CA LEU A 165 -12.58 4.65 1.26
C LEU A 165 -11.89 6.02 1.26
N VAL A 166 -11.25 6.40 0.16
CA VAL A 166 -10.40 7.61 0.06
C VAL A 166 -10.77 8.42 -1.17
N SER A 167 -10.77 9.75 -1.03
CA SER A 167 -10.90 10.64 -2.18
C SER A 167 -9.62 10.66 -2.98
N GLY A 168 -9.73 10.68 -4.30
CA GLY A 168 -8.59 10.84 -5.20
C GLY A 168 -7.84 12.13 -4.95
N THR A 169 -6.57 12.19 -5.35
CA THR A 169 -5.78 13.40 -5.19
C THR A 169 -6.22 14.51 -6.15
N THR A 170 -6.37 15.71 -5.63
CA THR A 170 -6.59 16.96 -6.41
C THR A 170 -5.44 17.94 -6.23
N GLY A 171 -4.53 17.69 -5.28
CA GLY A 171 -3.40 18.58 -4.97
C GLY A 171 -2.39 18.63 -6.10
N ARG A 172 -2.05 19.84 -6.54
CA ARG A 172 -1.00 20.13 -7.55
C ARG A 172 -0.18 21.31 -7.05
N PRO A 173 0.60 21.15 -5.94
CA PRO A 173 1.43 22.25 -5.43
C PRO A 173 2.48 22.63 -6.47
N ASN A 174 2.86 23.90 -6.51
CA ASN A 174 3.97 24.33 -7.37
C ASN A 174 5.26 23.67 -6.91
N ALA A 175 6.00 23.09 -7.84
CA ALA A 175 7.28 22.44 -7.60
C ALA A 175 8.26 22.74 -8.73
N ASP A 176 9.54 22.81 -8.38
CA ASP A 176 10.64 23.00 -9.31
C ASP A 176 11.20 21.65 -9.79
N VAL A 177 10.92 20.58 -9.03
CA VAL A 177 11.30 19.19 -9.32
C VAL A 177 10.19 18.26 -8.85
N VAL A 178 9.94 17.18 -9.60
CA VAL A 178 8.97 16.15 -9.24
C VAL A 178 9.64 14.78 -9.22
N ILE A 179 9.44 14.02 -8.14
CA ILE A 179 9.69 12.56 -8.11
C ILE A 179 8.34 11.87 -8.18
N CYS A 180 8.11 11.10 -9.25
CA CYS A 180 6.81 10.49 -9.55
C CYS A 180 6.88 8.97 -9.56
N GLU A 181 5.89 8.31 -8.94
CA GLU A 181 5.70 6.86 -9.04
C GLU A 181 5.38 6.43 -10.48
N SER A 182 5.57 5.14 -10.77
CA SER A 182 5.32 4.57 -12.10
C SER A 182 4.77 3.12 -12.05
N THR A 183 4.15 2.74 -10.93
CA THR A 183 3.69 1.36 -10.65
C THR A 183 2.82 0.80 -11.79
N TYR A 184 1.88 1.59 -12.30
CA TYR A 184 0.98 1.20 -13.41
C TYR A 184 1.12 2.09 -14.64
N SER A 185 2.35 2.49 -14.97
CA SER A 185 2.63 3.40 -16.10
C SER A 185 2.25 2.84 -17.49
N ASP A 186 2.04 1.54 -17.63
CA ASP A 186 1.64 0.85 -18.86
C ASP A 186 0.25 0.20 -18.80
N VAL A 187 -0.43 0.30 -17.66
CA VAL A 187 -1.74 -0.28 -17.44
C VAL A 187 -2.81 0.80 -17.59
N GLU A 188 -3.94 0.43 -18.15
CA GLU A 188 -5.17 1.19 -18.17
C GLU A 188 -6.18 0.47 -17.28
N HIS A 189 -6.62 1.13 -16.20
CA HIS A 189 -7.60 0.55 -15.30
C HIS A 189 -9.00 0.58 -15.91
N GLU A 190 -9.75 -0.47 -15.66
CA GLU A 190 -11.19 -0.50 -15.96
C GLU A 190 -11.90 0.50 -15.02
N ASP A 191 -12.97 1.12 -15.51
CA ASP A 191 -13.80 2.00 -14.68
C ASP A 191 -14.21 1.35 -13.36
N ARG A 192 -14.02 2.04 -12.26
CA ARG A 192 -14.23 1.53 -10.89
C ARG A 192 -15.66 1.01 -10.69
N SER A 193 -16.67 1.68 -11.23
CA SER A 193 -18.06 1.27 -11.09
C SER A 193 -18.32 -0.06 -11.83
N THR A 194 -17.72 -0.25 -12.99
CA THR A 194 -17.79 -1.48 -13.77
C THR A 194 -17.12 -2.65 -13.02
N VAL A 195 -15.97 -2.42 -12.43
CA VAL A 195 -15.28 -3.44 -11.59
C VAL A 195 -16.13 -3.82 -10.39
N GLU A 196 -16.72 -2.83 -9.69
CA GLU A 196 -17.60 -3.08 -8.54
C GLU A 196 -18.83 -3.91 -8.95
N GLU A 197 -19.52 -3.51 -10.01
CA GLU A 197 -20.71 -4.23 -10.51
C GLU A 197 -20.39 -5.68 -10.86
N ARG A 198 -19.32 -5.91 -11.59
CA ARG A 198 -18.85 -7.25 -11.96
C ARG A 198 -18.46 -8.08 -10.73
N PHE A 199 -17.79 -7.50 -9.77
CA PHE A 199 -17.44 -8.15 -8.50
C PHE A 199 -18.69 -8.55 -7.71
N VAL A 200 -19.62 -7.63 -7.54
CA VAL A 200 -20.88 -7.83 -6.79
C VAL A 200 -21.75 -8.89 -7.45
N GLU A 201 -21.90 -8.85 -8.77
CA GLU A 201 -22.65 -9.86 -9.53
C GLU A 201 -22.04 -11.25 -9.35
N SER A 202 -20.72 -11.34 -9.46
CA SER A 202 -19.97 -12.58 -9.27
C SER A 202 -20.14 -13.15 -7.87
N VAL A 203 -20.08 -12.31 -6.84
CA VAL A 203 -20.32 -12.68 -5.44
C VAL A 203 -21.76 -13.19 -5.28
N ARG A 204 -22.77 -12.42 -5.71
CA ARG A 204 -24.18 -12.80 -5.62
C ARG A 204 -24.48 -14.12 -6.30
N THR A 205 -23.96 -14.30 -7.52
CA THR A 205 -24.13 -15.55 -8.31
C THR A 205 -23.54 -16.73 -7.56
N THR A 206 -22.35 -16.60 -6.99
CA THR A 206 -21.69 -17.66 -6.23
C THR A 206 -22.49 -18.04 -4.98
N ILE A 207 -22.97 -17.05 -4.22
CA ILE A 207 -23.81 -17.27 -3.02
C ILE A 207 -25.13 -17.94 -3.42
N TRP A 208 -25.77 -17.47 -4.50
CA TRP A 208 -27.03 -18.07 -5.01
C TRP A 208 -26.84 -19.54 -5.40
N GLN A 209 -25.69 -19.90 -5.95
CA GLN A 209 -25.32 -21.30 -6.29
C GLN A 209 -24.97 -22.17 -5.08
N GLY A 210 -24.98 -21.62 -3.87
CA GLY A 210 -24.62 -22.33 -2.64
C GLY A 210 -23.13 -22.37 -2.32
N GLY A 211 -22.31 -21.60 -3.05
CA GLY A 211 -20.88 -21.52 -2.88
C GLY A 211 -20.43 -20.53 -1.80
N THR A 212 -19.18 -20.63 -1.39
CA THR A 212 -18.48 -19.67 -0.52
C THR A 212 -17.52 -18.84 -1.36
N VAL A 213 -17.50 -17.53 -1.12
CA VAL A 213 -16.56 -16.59 -1.74
C VAL A 213 -15.48 -16.23 -0.74
N VAL A 214 -14.22 -16.49 -1.08
CA VAL A 214 -13.06 -15.98 -0.34
C VAL A 214 -12.44 -14.83 -1.12
N VAL A 215 -12.29 -13.69 -0.47
CA VAL A 215 -11.73 -12.46 -1.05
C VAL A 215 -10.41 -12.14 -0.33
N PRO A 216 -9.28 -12.65 -0.82
CA PRO A 216 -7.97 -12.26 -0.34
C PRO A 216 -7.73 -10.78 -0.61
N ALA A 217 -7.39 -10.02 0.43
CA ALA A 217 -7.22 -8.57 0.35
C ALA A 217 -6.01 -8.10 1.14
N PHE A 218 -5.38 -7.01 0.69
CA PHE A 218 -4.40 -6.31 1.51
C PHE A 218 -5.05 -5.77 2.77
N ALA A 219 -4.31 -5.79 3.87
CA ALA A 219 -4.83 -5.40 5.18
C ALA A 219 -5.18 -3.91 5.27
N ILE A 220 -4.40 -3.09 4.57
CA ILE A 220 -4.48 -1.64 4.58
C ILE A 220 -5.13 -1.17 3.27
N GLY A 221 -6.15 -0.35 3.37
CA GLY A 221 -6.91 0.21 2.26
C GLY A 221 -7.88 -0.80 1.64
N ARG A 222 -7.40 -1.88 1.03
CA ARG A 222 -8.20 -2.82 0.24
C ARG A 222 -9.27 -3.56 1.05
N THR A 223 -8.95 -4.06 2.23
CA THR A 223 -9.94 -4.73 3.10
C THR A 223 -11.10 -3.78 3.42
N GLN A 224 -10.82 -2.54 3.78
CA GLN A 224 -11.81 -1.54 4.16
C GLN A 224 -12.65 -1.11 2.96
N GLU A 225 -12.02 -0.88 1.81
CA GLU A 225 -12.71 -0.59 0.54
C GLU A 225 -13.73 -1.68 0.19
N LEU A 226 -13.32 -2.94 0.22
CA LEU A 226 -14.19 -4.08 -0.10
C LEU A 226 -15.35 -4.24 0.88
N LEU A 227 -15.14 -3.97 2.17
CA LEU A 227 -16.22 -3.97 3.15
C LEU A 227 -17.26 -2.88 2.83
N MET A 228 -16.82 -1.68 2.41
CA MET A 228 -17.72 -0.61 1.98
C MET A 228 -18.45 -0.96 0.68
N VAL A 229 -17.79 -1.62 -0.26
CA VAL A 229 -18.45 -2.13 -1.49
C VAL A 229 -19.53 -3.16 -1.14
N LEU A 230 -19.21 -4.18 -0.35
CA LEU A 230 -20.17 -5.23 0.03
C LEU A 230 -21.36 -4.66 0.80
N ASP A 231 -21.12 -3.74 1.75
CA ASP A 231 -22.16 -3.06 2.52
C ASP A 231 -23.08 -2.20 1.65
N ALA A 232 -22.52 -1.47 0.68
CA ALA A 232 -23.30 -0.66 -0.25
C ALA A 232 -24.27 -1.48 -1.12
N HIS A 233 -24.03 -2.78 -1.24
CA HIS A 233 -24.84 -3.72 -2.02
C HIS A 233 -25.59 -4.73 -1.15
N ASP A 234 -25.73 -4.47 0.17
CA ASP A 234 -26.44 -5.33 1.14
C ASP A 234 -25.94 -6.78 1.15
N ILE A 235 -24.61 -6.97 1.07
CA ILE A 235 -23.99 -8.29 1.11
C ILE A 235 -23.30 -8.49 2.45
N ASP A 236 -23.83 -9.40 3.27
CA ASP A 236 -23.21 -9.83 4.53
C ASP A 236 -21.86 -10.51 4.28
N CYS A 237 -20.86 -10.22 5.10
CA CYS A 237 -19.55 -10.85 5.01
C CYS A 237 -18.91 -11.11 6.36
N TYR A 238 -17.95 -12.03 6.37
CA TYR A 238 -16.98 -12.16 7.45
C TYR A 238 -15.71 -11.40 7.08
N VAL A 239 -15.05 -10.83 8.08
CA VAL A 239 -13.74 -10.19 7.93
C VAL A 239 -12.73 -10.79 8.91
N ASP A 240 -11.53 -11.12 8.42
CA ASP A 240 -10.49 -11.82 9.20
C ASP A 240 -9.09 -11.29 8.88
N GLY A 241 -8.21 -11.29 9.88
CA GLY A 241 -6.82 -10.89 9.77
C GLY A 241 -6.54 -9.45 10.17
N MET A 242 -5.38 -8.94 9.75
CA MET A 242 -4.89 -7.60 10.14
C MET A 242 -5.83 -6.48 9.69
N GLY A 243 -6.54 -6.63 8.58
CA GLY A 243 -7.51 -5.64 8.09
C GLY A 243 -8.56 -5.24 9.12
N THR A 244 -8.87 -6.12 10.10
CA THR A 244 -9.78 -5.80 11.21
C THR A 244 -9.21 -4.75 12.15
N ARG A 245 -7.89 -4.77 12.41
CA ARG A 245 -7.21 -3.77 13.25
C ARG A 245 -7.15 -2.41 12.54
N VAL A 246 -6.85 -2.42 11.23
CA VAL A 246 -6.85 -1.21 10.40
C VAL A 246 -8.26 -0.59 10.39
N LEU A 247 -9.31 -1.39 10.25
CA LEU A 247 -10.69 -0.93 10.30
C LEU A 247 -11.06 -0.26 11.65
N GLU A 248 -10.55 -0.80 12.77
CA GLU A 248 -10.74 -0.17 14.10
C GLU A 248 -9.96 1.13 14.22
N MET A 249 -8.72 1.16 13.75
CA MET A 249 -7.86 2.34 13.79
C MET A 249 -8.46 3.51 12.98
N LEU A 250 -8.90 3.27 11.75
CA LEU A 250 -9.45 4.30 10.88
C LEU A 250 -10.71 4.99 11.44
N ARG A 251 -11.41 4.38 12.38
CA ARG A 251 -12.52 5.04 13.09
C ARG A 251 -12.08 6.21 13.97
N ASN A 252 -10.81 6.24 14.35
CA ASN A 252 -10.25 7.35 15.13
C ASN A 252 -9.78 8.50 14.22
N HIS A 253 -9.76 8.29 12.90
CA HIS A 253 -9.29 9.23 11.89
C HIS A 253 -10.33 9.45 10.79
N PRO A 254 -11.58 9.88 11.15
CA PRO A 254 -12.65 10.05 10.18
C PRO A 254 -12.34 11.10 9.09
N GLU A 255 -11.47 12.07 9.37
CA GLU A 255 -11.04 13.13 8.46
C GLU A 255 -10.19 12.62 7.27
N TYR A 256 -9.60 11.42 7.40
CA TYR A 256 -8.83 10.77 6.35
C TYR A 256 -9.63 9.75 5.54
N VAL A 257 -10.92 9.64 5.81
CA VAL A 257 -11.84 8.71 5.14
C VAL A 257 -12.89 9.52 4.38
N ARG A 258 -13.13 9.18 3.11
CA ARG A 258 -14.07 9.89 2.25
C ARG A 258 -15.51 9.87 2.80
N ASP A 259 -15.97 8.72 3.28
CA ASP A 259 -17.28 8.57 3.94
C ASP A 259 -17.16 7.76 5.24
N PRO A 260 -16.87 8.45 6.37
CA PRO A 260 -16.74 7.80 7.67
C PRO A 260 -18.01 7.10 8.13
N THR A 261 -19.19 7.61 7.71
CA THR A 261 -20.48 7.02 8.06
C THR A 261 -20.68 5.68 7.36
N ALA A 262 -20.36 5.60 6.06
CA ALA A 262 -20.39 4.35 5.31
C ALA A 262 -19.38 3.35 5.87
N LEU A 263 -18.15 3.76 6.20
CA LEU A 263 -17.15 2.88 6.83
C LEU A 263 -17.63 2.31 8.17
N LYS A 264 -18.24 3.15 9.01
CA LYS A 264 -18.84 2.73 10.29
C LYS A 264 -19.97 1.73 10.09
N ARG A 265 -20.83 1.93 9.09
CA ARG A 265 -21.93 1.02 8.74
C ARG A 265 -21.37 -0.31 8.22
N ALA A 266 -20.46 -0.28 7.27
CA ALA A 266 -19.78 -1.47 6.71
C ALA A 266 -19.14 -2.32 7.81
N LYS A 267 -18.45 -1.69 8.77
CA LYS A 267 -17.91 -2.38 9.95
C LYS A 267 -18.99 -3.03 10.80
N SER A 268 -20.12 -2.35 11.02
CA SER A 268 -21.20 -2.86 11.88
C SER A 268 -21.89 -4.08 11.25
N ASN A 269 -21.95 -4.15 9.94
CA ASN A 269 -22.55 -5.24 9.18
C ASN A 269 -21.57 -6.39 8.93
N ALA A 270 -20.26 -6.15 8.94
CA ALA A 270 -19.26 -7.19 8.82
C ALA A 270 -19.10 -8.00 10.11
N ARG A 271 -19.00 -9.32 9.98
CA ARG A 271 -18.81 -10.25 11.11
C ARG A 271 -17.32 -10.49 11.34
N ILE A 272 -16.77 -9.91 12.41
CA ILE A 272 -15.35 -10.08 12.74
C ILE A 272 -15.08 -11.51 13.23
N VAL A 273 -14.08 -12.15 12.61
CA VAL A 273 -13.64 -13.50 12.98
C VAL A 273 -12.66 -13.41 14.15
N SER A 274 -12.98 -14.09 15.25
CA SER A 274 -12.14 -14.07 16.46
C SER A 274 -10.90 -14.98 16.39
N GLY A 275 -10.80 -15.82 15.36
CA GLY A 275 -9.68 -16.75 15.16
C GLY A 275 -9.65 -17.95 16.11
N ARG A 276 -10.73 -18.21 16.90
CA ARG A 276 -10.83 -19.39 17.78
C ARG A 276 -10.76 -20.69 16.98
N ASP A 277 -10.24 -21.74 17.63
CA ASP A 277 -10.04 -23.04 17.01
C ASP A 277 -11.27 -23.55 16.25
N GLY A 278 -11.05 -23.92 14.99
CA GLY A 278 -12.08 -24.45 14.09
C GLY A 278 -13.11 -23.43 13.59
N GLN A 279 -13.11 -22.18 14.06
CA GLN A 279 -14.07 -21.15 13.60
C GLN A 279 -13.92 -20.89 12.10
N ARG A 280 -12.69 -20.65 11.61
CA ARG A 280 -12.40 -20.39 10.19
C ARG A 280 -12.90 -21.53 9.29
N ARG A 281 -12.62 -22.79 9.68
CA ARG A 281 -13.08 -23.96 8.92
C ARG A 281 -14.60 -24.08 8.86
N ARG A 282 -15.30 -23.75 9.97
CA ARG A 282 -16.76 -23.75 9.98
C ARG A 282 -17.34 -22.65 9.08
N ILE A 283 -16.75 -21.45 9.09
CA ILE A 283 -17.16 -20.34 8.24
C ILE A 283 -16.93 -20.68 6.74
N ALA A 284 -15.77 -21.27 6.40
CA ALA A 284 -15.46 -21.70 5.04
C ALA A 284 -16.46 -22.66 4.42
N ARG A 285 -17.22 -23.38 5.24
CA ARG A 285 -18.24 -24.36 4.80
C ARG A 285 -19.66 -23.78 4.79
N GLN A 286 -19.79 -22.48 5.04
CA GLN A 286 -21.07 -21.79 4.95
C GLN A 286 -21.18 -21.13 3.56
N ASN A 287 -22.39 -20.97 3.08
CA ASN A 287 -22.66 -20.15 1.91
C ASN A 287 -22.51 -18.67 2.32
N THR A 288 -21.31 -18.09 2.14
CA THR A 288 -20.97 -16.76 2.66
C THR A 288 -19.81 -16.11 1.94
N VAL A 289 -19.59 -14.83 2.21
CA VAL A 289 -18.43 -14.04 1.77
C VAL A 289 -17.44 -13.88 2.91
N ILE A 290 -16.15 -14.04 2.62
CA ILE A 290 -15.06 -13.93 3.58
C ILE A 290 -13.98 -13.00 3.01
N VAL A 291 -13.85 -11.80 3.55
CA VAL A 291 -12.75 -10.87 3.24
C VAL A 291 -11.60 -11.16 4.22
N THR A 292 -10.41 -11.46 3.71
CA THR A 292 -9.32 -11.95 4.57
C THR A 292 -7.93 -11.59 4.03
N THR A 293 -6.93 -11.51 4.91
CA THR A 293 -5.53 -11.30 4.54
C THR A 293 -4.79 -12.65 4.37
N SER A 294 -3.74 -12.78 3.58
CA SER A 294 -3.09 -11.76 2.76
C SER A 294 -3.63 -11.76 1.32
N GLY A 295 -3.52 -10.60 0.66
CA GLY A 295 -4.02 -10.39 -0.70
C GLY A 295 -3.32 -11.22 -1.77
N MET A 296 -2.04 -11.60 -1.57
CA MET A 296 -1.24 -12.42 -2.50
C MET A 296 -1.17 -13.91 -2.11
N LEU A 297 -1.94 -14.34 -1.10
CA LEU A 297 -1.93 -15.69 -0.55
C LEU A 297 -0.58 -16.15 0.00
N SER A 298 0.31 -15.23 0.35
CA SER A 298 1.63 -15.51 0.93
C SER A 298 1.60 -15.77 2.43
N GLY A 299 0.41 -15.91 3.04
CA GLY A 299 0.27 -16.13 4.48
C GLY A 299 -1.09 -15.70 5.01
N GLY A 300 -1.17 -15.52 6.34
CA GLY A 300 -2.36 -15.03 7.01
C GLY A 300 -3.54 -16.01 7.03
N PRO A 301 -4.72 -15.58 7.50
CA PRO A 301 -5.91 -16.41 7.59
C PRO A 301 -6.41 -16.99 6.26
N ALA A 302 -6.12 -16.35 5.12
CA ALA A 302 -6.45 -16.85 3.79
C ALA A 302 -5.97 -18.30 3.61
N MET A 303 -4.79 -18.64 4.16
CA MET A 303 -4.19 -19.98 4.10
C MET A 303 -4.97 -21.03 4.89
N THR A 304 -5.94 -20.63 5.70
CA THR A 304 -6.87 -21.54 6.37
C THR A 304 -8.15 -21.75 5.56
N TYR A 305 -8.62 -20.71 4.86
CA TYR A 305 -9.86 -20.76 4.08
C TYR A 305 -9.69 -21.48 2.74
N ILE A 306 -8.61 -21.19 2.00
CA ILE A 306 -8.36 -21.78 0.67
C ILE A 306 -8.37 -23.32 0.70
N PRO A 307 -7.71 -24.02 1.62
CA PRO A 307 -7.77 -25.50 1.71
C PRO A 307 -9.18 -26.05 1.84
N GLU A 308 -10.07 -25.36 2.54
CA GLU A 308 -11.44 -25.84 2.80
C GLU A 308 -12.34 -25.67 1.57
N ILE A 309 -12.15 -24.64 0.76
CA ILE A 309 -13.03 -24.32 -0.38
C ILE A 309 -12.49 -24.81 -1.74
N ARG A 310 -11.20 -25.11 -1.86
CA ARG A 310 -10.49 -25.31 -3.15
C ARG A 310 -10.99 -26.43 -4.03
N ARG A 311 -11.67 -27.44 -3.46
CA ARG A 311 -12.08 -28.66 -4.18
C ARG A 311 -13.44 -28.55 -4.85
N ASP A 312 -14.24 -27.55 -4.50
CA ASP A 312 -15.59 -27.38 -4.99
C ASP A 312 -15.64 -26.23 -6.00
N PRO A 313 -15.98 -26.50 -7.28
CA PRO A 313 -16.05 -25.48 -8.33
C PRO A 313 -17.22 -24.49 -8.16
N THR A 314 -18.15 -24.74 -7.23
CA THR A 314 -19.18 -23.75 -6.87
C THR A 314 -18.61 -22.63 -6.02
N ASN A 315 -17.49 -22.85 -5.33
CA ASN A 315 -16.79 -21.83 -4.55
C ASN A 315 -15.99 -20.89 -5.46
N LYS A 316 -15.66 -19.72 -4.93
CA LYS A 316 -14.91 -18.70 -5.65
C LYS A 316 -13.83 -18.06 -4.80
N ILE A 317 -12.72 -17.70 -5.45
CA ILE A 317 -11.64 -16.89 -4.91
C ILE A 317 -11.56 -15.61 -5.75
N CYS A 318 -11.87 -14.45 -5.14
CA CYS A 318 -11.81 -13.15 -5.79
C CYS A 318 -10.52 -12.43 -5.37
N LEU A 319 -9.52 -12.41 -6.24
CA LEU A 319 -8.30 -11.63 -6.03
C LEU A 319 -8.57 -10.16 -6.39
N THR A 320 -8.15 -9.22 -5.57
CA THR A 320 -8.59 -7.82 -5.65
C THR A 320 -7.46 -6.82 -5.89
N GLY A 321 -6.43 -7.24 -6.58
CA GLY A 321 -5.28 -6.42 -6.96
C GLY A 321 -4.21 -7.27 -7.63
N TYR A 322 -3.18 -6.58 -8.09
CA TYR A 322 -2.03 -7.20 -8.75
C TYR A 322 -1.44 -8.34 -7.91
N GLN A 323 -1.06 -9.40 -8.59
CA GLN A 323 -0.38 -10.55 -7.99
C GLN A 323 1.06 -10.56 -8.48
N VAL A 324 1.99 -10.34 -7.57
CA VAL A 324 3.43 -10.30 -7.86
C VAL A 324 3.89 -11.67 -8.37
N GLU A 325 4.77 -11.68 -9.35
CA GLU A 325 5.38 -12.91 -9.89
C GLU A 325 6.02 -13.75 -8.77
N GLY A 326 5.85 -15.07 -8.84
CA GLY A 326 6.34 -15.99 -7.81
C GLY A 326 5.46 -16.09 -6.56
N THR A 327 4.37 -15.31 -6.43
CA THR A 327 3.43 -15.45 -5.31
C THR A 327 2.41 -16.56 -5.56
N PRO A 328 1.88 -17.18 -4.49
CA PRO A 328 0.82 -18.19 -4.62
C PRO A 328 -0.45 -17.68 -5.30
N GLY A 329 -0.78 -16.39 -5.13
CA GLY A 329 -1.90 -15.76 -5.82
C GLY A 329 -1.70 -15.68 -7.33
N ARG A 330 -0.47 -15.40 -7.79
CA ARG A 330 -0.11 -15.39 -9.21
C ARG A 330 -0.20 -16.79 -9.83
N GLU A 331 0.36 -17.80 -9.16
CA GLU A 331 0.25 -19.21 -9.57
C GLU A 331 -1.21 -19.68 -9.65
N LEU A 332 -2.06 -19.20 -8.75
CA LEU A 332 -3.48 -19.53 -8.77
C LEU A 332 -4.17 -18.98 -10.03
N VAL A 333 -3.92 -17.73 -10.38
CA VAL A 333 -4.53 -17.11 -11.58
C VAL A 333 -4.04 -17.75 -12.86
N GLU A 334 -2.73 -17.97 -12.99
CA GLU A 334 -2.13 -18.45 -14.23
C GLU A 334 -2.31 -19.95 -14.47
N ARG A 335 -2.28 -20.74 -13.38
CA ARG A 335 -2.15 -22.20 -13.47
C ARG A 335 -3.21 -22.98 -12.70
N GLY A 336 -4.14 -22.32 -12.03
CA GLY A 336 -5.19 -22.96 -11.25
C GLY A 336 -4.66 -23.81 -10.09
N ARG A 337 -3.51 -23.43 -9.53
CA ARG A 337 -2.87 -24.14 -8.42
C ARG A 337 -2.28 -23.14 -7.42
N CYS A 338 -2.17 -23.54 -6.17
CA CYS A 338 -1.68 -22.70 -5.10
C CYS A 338 -0.73 -23.50 -4.20
N GLU A 339 0.32 -22.85 -3.71
CA GLU A 339 1.17 -23.43 -2.67
C GLU A 339 0.45 -23.38 -1.32
N LEU A 340 0.26 -24.53 -0.70
CA LEU A 340 -0.39 -24.68 0.60
C LEU A 340 0.44 -25.62 1.47
N ASN A 341 0.87 -25.16 2.66
CA ASN A 341 1.64 -25.94 3.63
C ASN A 341 2.90 -26.61 3.03
N GLY A 342 3.64 -25.89 2.18
CA GLY A 342 4.86 -26.37 1.55
C GLY A 342 4.65 -27.33 0.37
N GLY A 343 3.42 -27.46 -0.15
CA GLY A 343 3.10 -28.27 -1.32
C GLY A 343 2.17 -27.55 -2.30
N VAL A 344 2.45 -27.71 -3.59
CA VAL A 344 1.60 -27.17 -4.65
C VAL A 344 0.39 -28.07 -4.86
N VAL A 345 -0.81 -27.52 -4.75
CA VAL A 345 -2.07 -28.27 -4.88
C VAL A 345 -2.99 -27.63 -5.92
N PRO A 346 -3.78 -28.44 -6.64
CA PRO A 346 -4.77 -27.93 -7.58
C PRO A 346 -5.94 -27.27 -6.84
N VAL A 347 -6.49 -26.23 -7.46
CA VAL A 347 -7.67 -25.49 -6.98
C VAL A 347 -8.76 -25.59 -8.05
N ALA A 348 -9.86 -26.26 -7.71
CA ALA A 348 -11.04 -26.38 -8.56
C ALA A 348 -12.03 -25.24 -8.35
N ALA A 349 -11.99 -24.56 -7.20
CA ALA A 349 -12.72 -23.31 -6.98
C ALA A 349 -12.34 -22.29 -8.05
N ARG A 350 -13.33 -21.55 -8.55
CA ARG A 350 -13.10 -20.52 -9.58
C ARG A 350 -12.27 -19.37 -9.02
N ALA A 351 -11.19 -19.01 -9.70
CA ALA A 351 -10.36 -17.85 -9.35
C ALA A 351 -10.57 -16.74 -10.37
N GLU A 352 -10.88 -15.54 -9.90
CA GLU A 352 -11.08 -14.36 -10.76
C GLU A 352 -10.33 -13.16 -10.16
N MET A 353 -9.85 -12.27 -11.05
CA MET A 353 -9.23 -11.00 -10.67
C MET A 353 -10.17 -9.83 -10.91
N TYR A 354 -10.14 -8.89 -9.95
CA TYR A 354 -10.86 -7.63 -9.99
C TYR A 354 -9.89 -6.50 -9.69
N ASP A 355 -9.82 -5.54 -10.59
CA ASP A 355 -8.87 -4.42 -10.45
C ASP A 355 -9.43 -3.33 -9.54
N PHE A 356 -9.23 -3.52 -8.25
CA PHE A 356 -9.48 -2.50 -7.24
C PHE A 356 -8.21 -1.69 -6.92
N SER A 357 -7.33 -1.45 -7.88
CA SER A 357 -6.08 -0.71 -7.64
C SER A 357 -6.33 0.62 -6.93
N ALA A 358 -5.37 1.02 -6.10
CA ALA A 358 -5.33 2.30 -5.41
C ALA A 358 -4.17 3.19 -5.92
N HIS A 359 -3.55 2.81 -7.04
CA HIS A 359 -2.54 3.61 -7.75
C HIS A 359 -3.15 4.22 -9.01
N ALA A 360 -2.59 5.34 -9.42
CA ALA A 360 -2.92 5.93 -10.71
C ALA A 360 -2.45 5.01 -11.84
N ASP A 361 -3.31 4.87 -12.84
CA ASP A 361 -2.97 4.19 -14.08
C ASP A 361 -2.19 5.10 -15.03
N LYS A 362 -1.89 4.60 -16.22
CA LYS A 362 -1.23 5.32 -17.29
C LYS A 362 -1.84 6.70 -17.57
N HIS A 363 -3.18 6.82 -17.53
CA HIS A 363 -3.87 8.08 -17.79
C HIS A 363 -3.83 9.01 -16.57
N GLY A 364 -4.02 8.48 -15.38
CA GLY A 364 -3.93 9.19 -14.11
C GLY A 364 -2.54 9.79 -13.89
N LEU A 365 -1.48 9.01 -14.14
CA LEU A 365 -0.09 9.47 -14.07
C LEU A 365 0.16 10.65 -15.01
N ARG A 366 -0.23 10.53 -16.29
CA ARG A 366 -0.07 11.63 -17.27
C ARG A 366 -0.93 12.85 -16.97
N SER A 367 -2.15 12.63 -16.49
CA SER A 367 -3.04 13.71 -16.05
C SER A 367 -2.46 14.47 -14.86
N PHE A 368 -1.86 13.75 -13.91
CA PHE A 368 -1.15 14.38 -12.79
C PHE A 368 0.04 15.21 -13.27
N LEU A 369 0.90 14.63 -14.11
CA LEU A 369 2.11 15.26 -14.61
C LEU A 369 1.84 16.42 -15.59
N ALA A 370 0.64 16.56 -16.13
CA ALA A 370 0.28 17.66 -17.03
C ALA A 370 0.49 19.05 -16.41
N ALA A 371 0.38 19.16 -15.06
CA ALA A 371 0.68 20.38 -14.31
C ALA A 371 2.19 20.70 -14.21
N TYR A 372 3.06 19.74 -14.53
CA TYR A 372 4.52 19.81 -14.35
C TYR A 372 5.29 19.64 -15.65
N ARG A 373 4.71 20.11 -16.77
CA ARG A 373 5.26 19.86 -18.11
C ARG A 373 6.64 20.47 -18.33
N GLU A 374 6.92 21.58 -17.68
CA GLU A 374 8.20 22.30 -17.77
C GLU A 374 9.13 22.03 -16.57
N THR A 375 8.74 21.09 -15.70
CA THR A 375 9.44 20.72 -14.48
C THR A 375 10.19 19.41 -14.70
N PRO A 376 11.47 19.27 -14.30
CA PRO A 376 12.18 18.00 -14.31
C PRO A 376 11.44 16.93 -13.50
N VAL A 377 11.28 15.73 -14.10
CA VAL A 377 10.58 14.58 -13.50
C VAL A 377 11.56 13.43 -13.31
N PHE A 378 11.72 12.99 -12.08
CA PHE A 378 12.42 11.76 -11.75
C PHE A 378 11.39 10.64 -11.56
N VAL A 379 11.46 9.62 -12.42
CA VAL A 379 10.54 8.48 -12.36
C VAL A 379 11.08 7.45 -11.38
N ASN A 380 10.28 7.13 -10.38
CA ASN A 380 10.63 6.21 -9.29
C ASN A 380 9.49 5.21 -9.05
N HIS A 381 9.65 4.27 -8.12
CA HIS A 381 8.65 3.33 -7.64
C HIS A 381 7.86 2.65 -8.76
N GLY A 382 8.50 1.69 -9.43
CA GLY A 382 7.92 0.90 -10.53
C GLY A 382 8.95 0.07 -11.26
N ASP A 383 8.55 -1.06 -11.79
CA ASP A 383 9.42 -1.96 -12.56
C ASP A 383 9.79 -1.40 -13.94
N ARG A 384 9.06 -0.38 -14.41
CA ARG A 384 9.20 0.23 -15.74
C ARG A 384 9.66 1.69 -15.72
N CYS A 385 10.32 2.15 -14.65
CA CYS A 385 10.76 3.56 -14.52
C CYS A 385 11.50 4.06 -15.76
N ALA A 386 12.45 3.31 -16.29
CA ALA A 386 13.23 3.71 -17.47
C ALA A 386 12.34 3.86 -18.72
N ALA A 387 11.44 2.90 -18.98
CA ALA A 387 10.54 2.93 -20.12
C ALA A 387 9.55 4.10 -20.00
N PHE A 388 8.99 4.33 -18.83
CA PHE A 388 8.07 5.45 -18.61
C PHE A 388 8.77 6.81 -18.75
N ALA A 389 10.01 6.95 -18.28
CA ALA A 389 10.81 8.15 -18.50
C ALA A 389 11.08 8.40 -20.01
N GLU A 390 11.31 7.34 -20.80
CA GLU A 390 11.43 7.45 -22.26
C GLU A 390 10.12 7.91 -22.92
N GLU A 391 8.98 7.36 -22.49
CA GLU A 391 7.66 7.77 -22.96
C GLU A 391 7.38 9.24 -22.62
N LEU A 392 7.69 9.68 -21.40
CA LEU A 392 7.54 11.07 -20.98
C LEU A 392 8.43 12.02 -21.79
N ARG A 393 9.69 11.64 -22.10
CA ARG A 393 10.57 12.42 -22.98
C ARG A 393 10.00 12.54 -24.39
N ALA A 394 9.42 11.46 -24.92
CA ALA A 394 8.73 11.50 -26.23
C ALA A 394 7.51 12.44 -26.21
N ASP A 395 6.83 12.57 -25.06
CA ASP A 395 5.73 13.50 -24.83
C ASP A 395 6.21 14.95 -24.54
N GLY A 396 7.53 15.20 -24.52
CA GLY A 396 8.16 16.52 -24.36
C GLY A 396 8.44 16.93 -22.91
N TYR A 397 8.48 16.00 -21.96
CA TYR A 397 8.94 16.25 -20.58
C TYR A 397 10.46 16.12 -20.45
N GLU A 398 11.04 16.82 -19.51
CA GLU A 398 12.38 16.54 -19.00
C GLU A 398 12.27 15.42 -17.96
N ALA A 399 12.43 14.16 -18.39
CA ALA A 399 12.21 13.01 -17.52
C ALA A 399 13.44 12.09 -17.45
N THR A 400 13.77 11.61 -16.23
CA THR A 400 14.88 10.72 -15.94
C THR A 400 14.41 9.60 -15.01
N ALA A 401 14.95 8.39 -15.19
CA ALA A 401 14.78 7.28 -14.25
C ALA A 401 16.14 7.03 -13.57
N PRO A 402 16.32 7.45 -12.32
CA PRO A 402 17.53 7.16 -11.56
C PRO A 402 17.69 5.66 -11.31
N GLU A 403 18.92 5.22 -11.06
CA GLU A 403 19.21 3.88 -10.56
C GLU A 403 19.32 3.90 -9.03
N VAL A 404 19.16 2.73 -8.39
CA VAL A 404 19.41 2.58 -6.94
C VAL A 404 20.86 2.95 -6.63
N GLY A 405 21.07 3.85 -5.69
CA GLY A 405 22.37 4.41 -5.32
C GLY A 405 22.78 5.67 -6.08
N ALA A 406 21.99 6.10 -7.09
CA ALA A 406 22.27 7.32 -7.83
C ALA A 406 22.15 8.57 -6.94
N VAL A 407 23.02 9.55 -7.21
CA VAL A 407 23.00 10.90 -6.62
C VAL A 407 22.77 11.90 -7.74
N VAL A 408 21.82 12.80 -7.55
CA VAL A 408 21.43 13.82 -8.54
C VAL A 408 21.37 15.18 -7.84
N GLU A 409 21.93 16.19 -8.47
CA GLU A 409 21.83 17.61 -8.08
C GLU A 409 20.75 18.30 -8.94
N VAL A 410 19.83 19.02 -8.31
CA VAL A 410 18.69 19.69 -8.91
C VAL A 410 18.54 21.12 -8.41
#